data_d8c6c82d36c4e48bc1d490464fc0a34d
#
_entry.id   d8c6c82d36c4e48bc1d490464fc0a34d
#
_cell.length_a   1.000
_cell.length_b   1.000
_cell.length_c   1.000
_cell.angle_alpha   90.00
_cell.angle_beta   90.00
_cell.angle_gamma   90.00
#
_symmetry.space_group_name_H-M   'P 1'
#
loop_
_entity.id
_entity.type
_entity.pdbx_description
1 polymer ?
#
loop_
_entity_poly.entity_id
_entity_poly.type
_entity_poly.pdbx_seq_one_letter_code
_entity_poly.pdbx_strand_id
1 'polypeptide(L)'
;MVHRFVISFVLLAGLSLPMLGQDSEPRDKNLDIKSPIGNLHVGADADAKKIGLPLYPGARLKTDDNNSDQANLSLLTESFGMKLVVANYVSNASPDKILDFYRGKLKRYGKVLECRSDKHGGDVDVHNDKDSNHDKALKCDDNSGPVTELKVGTEDDQHIVSVEPNGTNGETKFALVYVRTRGKSGDI
;
A
#
# COMPACT_ATOMS: atom_id res chain seq x y z
N MET A 1 -53.64 -38.90 59.68
CA MET A 1 -53.68 -39.05 58.19
C MET A 1 -52.38 -38.50 57.66
N VAL A 2 -51.49 -39.40 57.23
CA VAL A 2 -50.15 -39.01 56.85
C VAL A 2 -50.08 -39.14 55.30
N HIS A 3 -49.89 -38.03 54.59
CA HIS A 3 -49.70 -38.05 53.14
C HIS A 3 -48.19 -37.98 52.86
N ARG A 4 -47.68 -39.06 52.34
CA ARG A 4 -46.32 -39.22 51.84
C ARG A 4 -46.26 -38.58 50.44
N PHE A 5 -45.51 -37.47 50.31
CA PHE A 5 -45.12 -36.94 49.00
C PHE A 5 -43.81 -37.60 48.58
N VAL A 6 -43.88 -38.34 47.48
CA VAL A 6 -42.71 -38.88 46.80
C VAL A 6 -42.18 -37.80 45.85
N ILE A 7 -41.04 -37.29 46.14
CA ILE A 7 -40.32 -36.34 45.27
C ILE A 7 -39.48 -37.16 44.30
N SER A 8 -39.91 -37.13 43.05
CA SER A 8 -39.17 -37.74 41.93
C SER A 8 -38.02 -36.78 41.51
N PHE A 9 -36.79 -37.20 41.74
CA PHE A 9 -35.58 -36.50 41.31
C PHE A 9 -35.32 -36.78 39.85
N VAL A 10 -35.58 -35.83 38.97
CA VAL A 10 -35.21 -35.91 37.54
C VAL A 10 -33.77 -35.39 37.44
N LEU A 11 -32.84 -36.31 37.14
CA LEU A 11 -31.45 -35.99 36.80
C LEU A 11 -31.42 -35.38 35.40
N LEU A 12 -31.24 -34.08 35.28
CA LEU A 12 -30.84 -33.42 34.06
C LEU A 12 -29.33 -33.65 33.85
N ALA A 13 -28.99 -34.57 32.97
CA ALA A 13 -27.63 -34.71 32.46
C ALA A 13 -27.32 -33.49 31.53
N GLY A 14 -26.59 -32.51 32.05
CA GLY A 14 -26.08 -31.40 31.23
C GLY A 14 -25.04 -31.88 30.24
N LEU A 15 -25.39 -31.89 28.96
CA LEU A 15 -24.40 -31.97 27.88
C LEU A 15 -23.60 -30.66 27.85
N SER A 16 -22.43 -30.67 28.44
CA SER A 16 -21.40 -29.64 28.21
C SER A 16 -20.79 -29.88 26.83
N LEU A 17 -21.27 -29.15 25.83
CA LEU A 17 -20.60 -29.01 24.55
C LEU A 17 -19.28 -28.25 24.78
N PRO A 18 -18.11 -28.76 24.37
CA PRO A 18 -16.90 -27.95 24.36
C PRO A 18 -17.12 -26.85 23.33
N MET A 19 -17.14 -25.58 23.79
CA MET A 19 -16.92 -24.46 22.89
C MET A 19 -15.51 -24.63 22.33
N LEU A 20 -15.44 -25.10 21.09
CA LEU A 20 -14.27 -24.93 20.24
C LEU A 20 -14.02 -23.43 20.14
N GLY A 21 -13.04 -22.96 20.91
CA GLY A 21 -12.49 -21.62 20.72
C GLY A 21 -12.11 -21.51 19.25
N GLN A 22 -12.79 -20.65 18.52
CA GLN A 22 -12.27 -20.15 17.27
C GLN A 22 -11.05 -19.30 17.65
N ASP A 23 -9.88 -19.90 17.59
CA ASP A 23 -8.64 -19.17 17.47
C ASP A 23 -8.80 -18.31 16.22
N SER A 24 -9.01 -17.02 16.44
CA SER A 24 -8.92 -16.01 15.39
C SER A 24 -7.45 -15.93 15.01
N GLU A 25 -7.01 -16.82 14.13
CA GLU A 25 -5.74 -16.63 13.44
C GLU A 25 -5.72 -15.21 12.88
N PRO A 26 -4.62 -14.46 13.02
CA PRO A 26 -4.49 -13.17 12.38
C PRO A 26 -4.72 -13.40 10.88
N ARG A 27 -5.85 -12.90 10.36
CA ARG A 27 -6.17 -12.99 8.94
C ARG A 27 -4.98 -12.42 8.20
N ASP A 28 -4.29 -13.29 7.50
CA ASP A 28 -3.26 -12.90 6.54
C ASP A 28 -3.90 -11.87 5.62
N LYS A 29 -3.43 -10.62 5.71
CA LYS A 29 -3.98 -9.49 4.94
C LYS A 29 -3.56 -9.56 3.46
N ASN A 30 -2.99 -10.68 3.06
CA ASN A 30 -2.50 -10.93 1.72
C ASN A 30 -3.46 -11.90 1.01
N LEU A 31 -3.85 -11.55 -0.20
CA LEU A 31 -4.64 -12.38 -1.11
C LEU A 31 -3.77 -12.77 -2.30
N ASP A 32 -3.56 -14.06 -2.49
CA ASP A 32 -2.86 -14.63 -3.64
C ASP A 32 -3.83 -15.48 -4.47
N ILE A 33 -4.08 -15.08 -5.70
CA ILE A 33 -4.87 -15.84 -6.65
C ILE A 33 -3.97 -16.28 -7.79
N LYS A 34 -3.88 -17.59 -8.01
CA LYS A 34 -3.17 -18.20 -9.14
C LYS A 34 -4.16 -18.88 -10.06
N SER A 35 -4.12 -18.53 -11.33
CA SER A 35 -4.98 -19.09 -12.35
C SER A 35 -4.20 -19.38 -13.65
N PRO A 36 -4.73 -20.20 -14.56
CA PRO A 36 -4.10 -20.45 -15.86
C PRO A 36 -3.91 -19.19 -16.72
N ILE A 37 -4.71 -18.14 -16.47
CA ILE A 37 -4.69 -16.89 -17.25
C ILE A 37 -3.87 -15.79 -16.57
N GLY A 38 -3.40 -15.99 -15.33
CA GLY A 38 -2.57 -15.00 -14.63
C GLY A 38 -2.58 -15.16 -13.11
N ASN A 39 -1.73 -14.37 -12.48
CA ASN A 39 -1.56 -14.34 -11.02
C ASN A 39 -1.89 -12.93 -10.50
N LEU A 40 -2.67 -12.87 -9.42
CA LEU A 40 -2.97 -11.65 -8.69
C LEU A 40 -2.45 -11.79 -7.27
N HIS A 41 -1.67 -10.81 -6.82
CA HIS A 41 -1.28 -10.64 -5.43
C HIS A 41 -1.80 -9.29 -4.93
N VAL A 42 -2.46 -9.28 -3.78
CA VAL A 42 -2.88 -8.07 -3.06
C VAL A 42 -2.47 -8.24 -1.60
N GLY A 43 -1.67 -7.31 -1.08
CA GLY A 43 -1.17 -7.39 0.28
C GLY A 43 -0.97 -6.03 0.92
N ALA A 44 -0.92 -6.02 2.25
CA ALA A 44 -0.58 -4.86 3.08
C ALA A 44 0.88 -4.93 3.56
N ASP A 45 1.73 -5.68 2.88
CA ASP A 45 3.12 -5.92 3.26
C ASP A 45 4.13 -5.04 2.50
N ALA A 46 3.70 -3.84 2.10
CA ALA A 46 4.56 -2.87 1.44
C ALA A 46 5.54 -2.22 2.42
N ASP A 47 6.79 -2.09 2.03
CA ASP A 47 7.83 -1.38 2.76
C ASP A 47 8.84 -0.69 1.84
N ALA A 48 9.68 0.16 2.40
CA ALA A 48 10.73 0.88 1.66
C ALA A 48 11.68 -0.08 0.91
N LYS A 49 11.95 -1.28 1.44
CA LYS A 49 12.82 -2.28 0.81
C LYS A 49 12.18 -2.85 -0.45
N LYS A 50 10.87 -3.16 -0.43
CA LYS A 50 10.14 -3.64 -1.62
C LYS A 50 10.02 -2.57 -2.71
N ILE A 51 10.01 -1.29 -2.30
CA ILE A 51 10.05 -0.13 -3.19
C ILE A 51 11.45 0.10 -3.75
N GLY A 52 12.49 -0.44 -3.10
CA GLY A 52 13.88 -0.26 -3.52
C GLY A 52 14.52 1.05 -3.05
N LEU A 53 13.87 1.79 -2.16
CA LEU A 53 14.38 3.01 -1.56
C LEU A 53 14.77 2.79 -0.10
N PRO A 54 15.82 3.47 0.42
CA PRO A 54 16.10 3.44 1.85
C PRO A 54 15.03 4.23 2.62
N LEU A 55 14.67 3.76 3.81
CA LEU A 55 13.81 4.53 4.70
C LEU A 55 14.56 5.77 5.21
N TYR A 56 13.86 6.91 5.29
CA TYR A 56 14.40 8.12 5.91
C TYR A 56 14.71 7.87 7.39
N PRO A 57 15.90 8.25 7.90
CA PRO A 57 16.28 8.02 9.29
C PRO A 57 15.26 8.58 10.29
N GLY A 58 14.79 7.72 11.21
CA GLY A 58 13.79 8.08 12.21
C GLY A 58 12.35 8.17 11.70
N ALA A 59 12.10 7.86 10.43
CA ALA A 59 10.73 7.71 9.94
C ALA A 59 10.11 6.41 10.45
N ARG A 60 8.82 6.44 10.68
CA ARG A 60 8.01 5.29 11.08
C ARG A 60 6.87 5.10 10.10
N LEU A 61 6.45 3.88 9.94
CA LEU A 61 5.29 3.56 9.14
C LEU A 61 4.06 4.29 9.70
N LYS A 62 3.26 4.90 8.84
CA LYS A 62 1.97 5.44 9.23
C LYS A 62 1.04 4.27 9.48
N THR A 63 0.40 4.24 10.63
CA THR A 63 -0.58 3.22 11.02
C THR A 63 -1.85 3.92 11.42
N ASP A 64 -2.84 3.91 10.55
CA ASP A 64 -4.21 4.33 10.89
C ASP A 64 -5.06 3.10 11.21
N ASP A 65 -6.12 3.30 11.99
CA ASP A 65 -7.01 2.22 12.45
C ASP A 65 -7.63 1.39 11.31
N ASN A 66 -7.66 1.93 10.09
CA ASN A 66 -8.22 1.30 8.90
C ASN A 66 -7.19 0.55 8.02
N ASN A 67 -5.91 0.54 8.39
CA ASN A 67 -4.86 -0.28 7.76
C ASN A 67 -4.63 -0.07 6.24
N SER A 68 -4.97 1.09 5.71
CA SER A 68 -4.86 1.45 4.28
C SER A 68 -3.54 2.15 3.92
N ASP A 69 -2.60 2.23 4.86
CA ASP A 69 -1.36 2.98 4.67
C ASP A 69 -0.27 2.23 3.91
N GLN A 70 -0.56 0.99 3.53
CA GLN A 70 0.33 0.14 2.75
C GLN A 70 -0.47 -0.63 1.69
N ALA A 71 0.05 -0.69 0.48
CA ALA A 71 -0.48 -1.53 -0.57
C ALA A 71 0.65 -2.18 -1.36
N ASN A 72 0.53 -3.48 -1.59
CA ASN A 72 1.38 -4.23 -2.50
C ASN A 72 0.45 -4.98 -3.45
N LEU A 73 0.33 -4.49 -4.66
CA LEU A 73 -0.51 -5.07 -5.71
C LEU A 73 0.39 -5.57 -6.84
N SER A 74 0.20 -6.80 -7.25
CA SER A 74 0.86 -7.36 -8.42
C SER A 74 -0.13 -8.16 -9.24
N LEU A 75 -0.30 -7.80 -10.50
CA LEU A 75 -1.07 -8.51 -11.50
C LEU A 75 -0.14 -8.97 -12.62
N LEU A 76 -0.16 -10.24 -12.95
CA LEU A 76 0.67 -10.82 -13.97
C LEU A 76 -0.14 -11.78 -14.85
N THR A 77 -0.24 -11.45 -16.15
CA THR A 77 -0.80 -12.30 -17.20
C THR A 77 0.28 -12.58 -18.26
N GLU A 78 -0.04 -13.33 -19.32
CA GLU A 78 0.89 -13.58 -20.42
C GLU A 78 1.26 -12.29 -21.18
N SER A 79 0.27 -11.42 -21.45
CA SER A 79 0.42 -10.20 -22.25
C SER A 79 0.64 -8.94 -21.44
N PHE A 80 0.22 -8.92 -20.17
CA PHE A 80 0.25 -7.74 -19.30
C PHE A 80 0.81 -8.06 -17.92
N GLY A 81 1.51 -7.10 -17.34
CA GLY A 81 1.95 -7.16 -15.95
C GLY A 81 1.93 -5.79 -15.31
N MET A 82 1.45 -5.71 -14.06
CA MET A 82 1.49 -4.51 -13.24
C MET A 82 1.99 -4.85 -11.84
N LYS A 83 2.86 -4.00 -11.31
CA LYS A 83 3.28 -4.03 -9.92
C LYS A 83 3.15 -2.62 -9.35
N LEU A 84 2.42 -2.47 -8.26
CA LEU A 84 2.29 -1.25 -7.48
C LEU A 84 2.63 -1.56 -6.03
N VAL A 85 3.58 -0.83 -5.47
CA VAL A 85 3.93 -0.90 -4.05
C VAL A 85 3.87 0.51 -3.49
N VAL A 86 3.06 0.72 -2.46
CA VAL A 86 2.88 2.01 -1.76
C VAL A 86 3.10 1.79 -0.27
N ALA A 87 3.89 2.65 0.35
CA ALA A 87 4.05 2.66 1.79
C ALA A 87 4.10 4.11 2.30
N ASN A 88 3.22 4.42 3.26
CA ASN A 88 3.09 5.72 3.88
C ASN A 88 3.86 5.78 5.19
N TYR A 89 4.59 6.88 5.37
CA TYR A 89 5.45 7.12 6.52
C TYR A 89 5.19 8.49 7.14
N VAL A 90 5.58 8.62 8.40
CA VAL A 90 5.61 9.88 9.13
C VAL A 90 7.00 10.11 9.72
N SER A 91 7.41 11.37 9.82
CA SER A 91 8.68 11.79 10.40
C SER A 91 8.56 13.15 11.08
N ASN A 92 9.36 13.37 12.14
CA ASN A 92 9.50 14.69 12.78
C ASN A 92 10.44 15.63 12.00
N ALA A 93 11.03 15.17 10.89
CA ALA A 93 11.84 16.01 10.04
C ALA A 93 10.97 16.94 9.18
N SER A 94 11.49 18.12 8.82
CA SER A 94 10.79 19.00 7.90
C SER A 94 10.68 18.40 6.50
N PRO A 95 9.65 18.79 5.70
CA PRO A 95 9.50 18.35 4.32
C PRO A 95 10.77 18.50 3.48
N ASP A 96 11.45 19.64 3.59
CA ASP A 96 12.66 19.92 2.81
C ASP A 96 13.78 18.91 3.09
N LYS A 97 13.98 18.53 4.36
CA LYS A 97 14.99 17.51 4.73
C LYS A 97 14.69 16.16 4.13
N ILE A 98 13.42 15.77 4.09
CA ILE A 98 12.98 14.51 3.47
C ILE A 98 13.18 14.58 1.96
N LEU A 99 12.77 15.68 1.33
CA LEU A 99 12.96 15.90 -0.11
C LEU A 99 14.44 15.86 -0.50
N ASP A 100 15.31 16.54 0.22
CA ASP A 100 16.77 16.57 -0.06
C ASP A 100 17.38 15.16 0.06
N PHE A 101 16.99 14.41 1.09
CA PHE A 101 17.45 13.03 1.24
C PHE A 101 17.06 12.18 0.03
N TYR A 102 15.78 12.25 -0.39
CA TYR A 102 15.31 11.41 -1.50
C TYR A 102 15.76 11.92 -2.86
N ARG A 103 15.96 13.23 -3.09
CA ARG A 103 16.63 13.74 -4.29
C ARG A 103 18.00 13.07 -4.48
N GLY A 104 18.77 12.93 -3.41
CA GLY A 104 20.06 12.23 -3.44
C GLY A 104 19.93 10.73 -3.76
N LYS A 105 18.93 10.07 -3.18
CA LYS A 105 18.73 8.61 -3.36
C LYS A 105 18.14 8.23 -4.72
N LEU A 106 17.27 9.06 -5.27
CA LEU A 106 16.61 8.83 -6.55
C LEU A 106 17.55 9.02 -7.75
N LYS A 107 18.60 9.83 -7.63
CA LYS A 107 19.57 10.07 -8.73
C LYS A 107 20.16 8.79 -9.33
N ARG A 108 20.24 7.70 -8.55
CA ARG A 108 20.73 6.41 -9.07
C ARG A 108 19.82 5.74 -10.10
N TYR A 109 18.53 6.15 -10.13
CA TYR A 109 17.55 5.64 -11.09
C TYR A 109 17.38 6.53 -12.32
N GLY A 110 17.98 7.73 -12.33
CA GLY A 110 17.94 8.65 -13.46
C GLY A 110 17.75 10.11 -13.07
N LYS A 111 17.29 10.91 -14.04
CA LYS A 111 16.97 12.32 -13.82
C LYS A 111 15.70 12.44 -12.96
N VAL A 112 15.82 13.11 -11.83
CA VAL A 112 14.68 13.36 -10.94
C VAL A 112 13.85 14.52 -11.47
N LEU A 113 12.55 14.28 -11.64
CA LEU A 113 11.54 15.28 -11.94
C LEU A 113 10.87 15.69 -10.63
N GLU A 114 10.72 16.97 -10.40
CA GLU A 114 10.01 17.52 -9.25
C GLU A 114 8.70 18.16 -9.70
N CYS A 115 7.59 17.70 -9.14
CA CYS A 115 6.24 18.14 -9.46
C CYS A 115 5.53 18.64 -8.20
N ARG A 116 4.46 19.41 -8.41
CA ARG A 116 3.48 19.76 -7.38
C ARG A 116 2.19 19.00 -7.64
N SER A 117 1.50 18.57 -6.57
CA SER A 117 0.30 17.76 -6.67
C SER A 117 -0.68 18.09 -5.54
N ASP A 118 -1.96 17.90 -5.81
CA ASP A 118 -3.03 17.88 -4.80
C ASP A 118 -3.23 16.47 -4.19
N LYS A 119 -2.55 15.47 -4.73
CA LYS A 119 -2.70 14.07 -4.33
C LYS A 119 -1.94 13.79 -3.04
N HIS A 120 -2.59 13.08 -2.14
CA HIS A 120 -2.07 12.73 -0.83
C HIS A 120 -1.81 11.23 -0.72
N GLY A 121 -0.83 10.86 0.12
CA GLY A 121 -0.68 9.47 0.54
C GLY A 121 -0.30 8.48 -0.55
N GLY A 122 0.35 8.93 -1.62
CA GLY A 122 0.80 8.05 -2.70
C GLY A 122 -0.30 7.63 -3.67
N ASP A 123 -1.34 8.45 -3.83
CA ASP A 123 -2.31 8.30 -4.92
C ASP A 123 -1.57 8.26 -6.25
N VAL A 124 -1.76 7.19 -7.01
CA VAL A 124 -1.11 6.98 -8.30
C VAL A 124 -2.16 6.88 -9.40
N ASP A 125 -2.11 7.79 -10.36
CA ASP A 125 -2.87 7.65 -11.59
C ASP A 125 -2.07 6.77 -12.56
N VAL A 126 -2.61 5.60 -12.87
CA VAL A 126 -2.10 4.77 -13.94
C VAL A 126 -2.79 5.20 -15.23
N HIS A 127 -2.15 6.06 -15.99
CA HIS A 127 -2.68 6.48 -17.28
C HIS A 127 -2.45 5.36 -18.32
N ASN A 128 -3.55 4.89 -18.89
CA ASN A 128 -3.56 4.02 -20.06
C ASN A 128 -3.66 4.87 -21.33
N ASP A 129 -2.61 5.59 -21.67
CA ASP A 129 -2.57 6.28 -22.96
C ASP A 129 -2.44 5.26 -24.09
N LYS A 130 -3.49 5.19 -24.92
CA LYS A 130 -3.58 4.27 -26.07
C LYS A 130 -2.64 4.65 -27.23
N ASP A 131 -1.93 5.77 -27.10
CA ASP A 131 -1.03 6.26 -28.16
C ASP A 131 0.37 5.68 -28.02
N SER A 132 0.64 4.67 -28.82
CA SER A 132 1.86 3.86 -28.85
C SER A 132 3.13 4.58 -29.35
N ASN A 133 3.13 5.92 -29.44
CA ASN A 133 4.23 6.72 -29.99
C ASN A 133 4.70 7.87 -29.06
N HIS A 134 4.33 7.87 -27.80
CA HIS A 134 4.77 8.90 -26.86
C HIS A 134 6.11 8.54 -26.20
N ASP A 135 6.99 9.53 -26.11
CA ASP A 135 8.15 9.51 -25.24
C ASP A 135 7.70 9.04 -23.84
N LYS A 136 8.19 7.88 -23.43
CA LYS A 136 7.94 7.32 -22.09
C LYS A 136 8.58 8.14 -20.97
N ALA A 137 8.88 9.39 -21.23
CA ALA A 137 9.46 10.31 -20.29
C ALA A 137 8.39 10.80 -19.30
N LEU A 138 8.72 10.75 -18.02
CA LEU A 138 7.85 11.24 -16.96
C LEU A 138 7.53 12.72 -17.16
N LYS A 139 6.29 13.09 -16.86
CA LYS A 139 5.78 14.46 -16.87
C LYS A 139 5.09 14.75 -15.54
N CYS A 140 4.96 16.05 -15.23
CA CYS A 140 4.06 16.48 -14.18
C CYS A 140 2.66 16.61 -14.76
N ASP A 141 1.65 16.12 -14.06
CA ASP A 141 0.25 16.21 -14.48
C ASP A 141 -0.19 17.68 -14.42
N ASP A 142 -0.57 18.17 -13.25
CA ASP A 142 -1.03 19.56 -13.11
C ASP A 142 0.04 20.53 -12.64
N ASN A 143 1.09 20.06 -12.00
CA ASN A 143 2.18 20.80 -11.36
C ASN A 143 1.68 21.93 -10.43
N SER A 144 0.59 21.69 -9.74
CA SER A 144 -0.07 22.57 -8.77
C SER A 144 -0.35 21.82 -7.48
N GLY A 145 -0.62 22.53 -6.40
CA GLY A 145 -0.94 21.92 -5.10
C GLY A 145 0.16 21.95 -4.07
N PRO A 146 -0.16 21.52 -2.82
CA PRO A 146 0.74 21.65 -1.67
C PRO A 146 1.76 20.51 -1.56
N VAL A 147 1.47 19.35 -2.16
CA VAL A 147 2.32 18.16 -2.08
C VAL A 147 3.45 18.24 -3.09
N THR A 148 4.67 17.90 -2.69
CA THR A 148 5.81 17.83 -3.59
C THR A 148 6.10 16.38 -3.92
N GLU A 149 6.16 16.06 -5.21
CA GLU A 149 6.49 14.74 -5.73
C GLU A 149 7.84 14.74 -6.42
N LEU A 150 8.68 13.79 -6.06
CA LEU A 150 9.92 13.47 -6.77
C LEU A 150 9.69 12.19 -7.58
N LYS A 151 9.69 12.29 -8.90
CA LYS A 151 9.48 11.17 -9.83
C LYS A 151 10.79 10.85 -10.56
N VAL A 152 11.09 9.57 -10.77
CA VAL A 152 12.25 9.13 -11.54
C VAL A 152 11.95 7.80 -12.25
N GLY A 153 12.52 7.62 -13.44
CA GLY A 153 12.34 6.45 -14.28
C GLY A 153 11.59 6.77 -15.58
N THR A 154 10.66 5.93 -15.96
CA THR A 154 9.78 6.08 -17.11
C THR A 154 8.32 5.85 -16.69
N GLU A 155 7.35 6.12 -17.56
CA GLU A 155 5.95 5.82 -17.29
C GLU A 155 5.70 4.34 -16.93
N ASP A 156 6.49 3.42 -17.53
CA ASP A 156 6.36 1.98 -17.29
C ASP A 156 7.15 1.45 -16.08
N ASP A 157 8.12 2.21 -15.57
CA ASP A 157 8.98 1.78 -14.45
C ASP A 157 9.47 3.01 -13.68
N GLN A 158 8.79 3.37 -12.60
CA GLN A 158 9.04 4.59 -11.88
C GLN A 158 9.03 4.43 -10.36
N HIS A 159 9.87 5.26 -9.72
CA HIS A 159 9.80 5.52 -8.29
C HIS A 159 9.27 6.92 -8.05
N ILE A 160 8.36 7.04 -7.08
CA ILE A 160 7.80 8.32 -6.67
C ILE A 160 7.99 8.47 -5.16
N VAL A 161 8.37 9.68 -4.75
CA VAL A 161 8.35 10.09 -3.35
C VAL A 161 7.44 11.30 -3.25
N SER A 162 6.32 11.16 -2.57
CA SER A 162 5.34 12.22 -2.35
C SER A 162 5.49 12.73 -0.92
N VAL A 163 5.70 14.02 -0.74
CA VAL A 163 5.92 14.65 0.57
C VAL A 163 4.88 15.73 0.79
N GLU A 164 4.06 15.55 1.84
CA GLU A 164 3.06 16.53 2.25
C GLU A 164 3.72 17.71 3.00
N PRO A 165 3.11 18.90 2.98
CA PRO A 165 3.50 19.97 3.88
C PRO A 165 3.34 19.53 5.33
N ASN A 166 4.01 20.22 6.27
CA ASN A 166 3.90 19.91 7.69
C ASN A 166 2.44 19.87 8.14
N GLY A 167 2.04 18.75 8.75
CA GLY A 167 0.74 18.61 9.39
C GLY A 167 0.62 19.47 10.65
N THR A 168 -0.60 19.62 11.15
CA THR A 168 -0.93 20.38 12.38
C THR A 168 -0.18 19.88 13.62
N ASN A 169 0.29 18.63 13.63
CA ASN A 169 1.05 18.02 14.74
C ASN A 169 2.57 18.16 14.58
N GLY A 170 3.06 18.92 13.59
CA GLY A 170 4.48 19.08 13.31
C GLY A 170 5.17 17.88 12.68
N GLU A 171 4.43 16.82 12.38
CA GLU A 171 4.94 15.66 11.65
C GLU A 171 4.75 15.83 10.14
N THR A 172 5.76 15.45 9.39
CA THR A 172 5.69 15.38 7.92
C THR A 172 5.23 13.97 7.52
N LYS A 173 4.17 13.91 6.72
CA LYS A 173 3.72 12.68 6.05
C LYS A 173 4.40 12.57 4.69
N PHE A 174 4.80 11.37 4.31
CA PHE A 174 5.34 11.10 2.99
C PHE A 174 5.07 9.67 2.57
N ALA A 175 4.93 9.48 1.27
CA ALA A 175 4.74 8.18 0.65
C ALA A 175 5.95 7.80 -0.20
N LEU A 176 6.31 6.52 -0.17
CA LEU A 176 7.19 5.90 -1.11
C LEU A 176 6.37 5.01 -2.04
N VAL A 177 6.58 5.14 -3.33
CA VAL A 177 5.81 4.42 -4.34
C VAL A 177 6.74 3.83 -5.39
N TYR A 178 6.46 2.61 -5.80
CA TYR A 178 7.06 1.96 -6.96
C TYR A 178 5.95 1.44 -7.87
N VAL A 179 6.00 1.85 -9.12
CA VAL A 179 5.08 1.39 -10.18
C VAL A 179 5.90 0.76 -11.29
N ARG A 180 5.47 -0.42 -11.72
CA ARG A 180 6.02 -1.05 -12.91
C ARG A 180 4.90 -1.70 -13.71
N THR A 181 4.88 -1.41 -15.01
CA THR A 181 3.97 -2.03 -15.97
C THR A 181 4.76 -2.69 -17.09
N ARG A 182 4.17 -3.68 -17.74
CA ARG A 182 4.69 -4.31 -18.96
C ARG A 182 3.53 -4.76 -19.83
N GLY A 183 3.68 -4.71 -21.14
CA GLY A 183 2.63 -5.08 -22.09
C GLY A 183 1.55 -3.98 -22.20
N LYS A 184 0.50 -4.25 -22.98
CA LYS A 184 -0.61 -3.33 -23.18
C LYS A 184 -1.82 -3.79 -22.36
N SER A 185 -2.42 -2.89 -21.60
CA SER A 185 -3.65 -3.16 -20.81
C SER A 185 -4.88 -3.45 -21.67
N GLY A 186 -4.80 -3.36 -22.98
CA GLY A 186 -5.92 -3.56 -23.92
C GLY A 186 -5.97 -4.93 -24.59
N ASP A 187 -5.03 -5.82 -24.26
CA ASP A 187 -4.93 -7.17 -24.85
C ASP A 187 -5.55 -8.26 -23.91
N ILE A 188 -6.49 -7.85 -23.02
CA ILE A 188 -7.22 -8.76 -22.13
C ILE A 188 -8.61 -9.00 -22.68
#